data_fba87309ffce9547d8f9a7f3aafe8c59
#
_entry.id   fba87309ffce9547d8f9a7f3aafe8c59
#
_cell.length_a   1.000
_cell.length_b   1.000
_cell.length_c   1.000
_cell.angle_alpha   90.00
_cell.angle_beta   90.00
_cell.angle_gamma   90.00
#
_symmetry.space_group_name_H-M   'P 1'
#
loop_
_entity.id
_entity.type
_entity.pdbx_description
1 polymer ?
#
loop_
_entity_poly.entity_id
_entity_poly.type
_entity_poly.pdbx_seq_one_letter_code
_entity_poly.pdbx_strand_id
1 'polypeptide(L)'
;HAEDKILMVDLDMIPVIEKLIGSCPKIAQVIILTDRKNMPETALKNILCYEDLLSEQSGNFEWISGDEREACGICYTSGTTGNPKGVTYTHRSNVLHALTVTNPDMLNLSSNDKVMPVVPLFHANGWSVGYSAPLSGSSLILPGREMTPQALYEMLETGVTITLAVPT
;
A
#
# COMPACT_ATOMS: atom_id res chain seq x y z
N HIS A 1 -17.97 6.72 -1.58
CA HIS A 1 -17.90 7.22 -0.18
C HIS A 1 -16.61 7.99 0.07
N ALA A 2 -15.44 7.47 -0.34
CA ALA A 2 -14.17 8.17 -0.23
C ALA A 2 -14.02 9.32 -1.25
N GLU A 3 -14.80 9.29 -2.31
CA GLU A 3 -14.78 10.29 -3.39
C GLU A 3 -13.46 10.33 -4.15
N ASP A 4 -12.82 9.17 -4.26
CA ASP A 4 -11.56 9.02 -4.99
C ASP A 4 -11.70 9.49 -6.43
N LYS A 5 -10.65 10.15 -6.92
CA LYS A 5 -10.57 10.66 -8.30
C LYS A 5 -9.64 9.82 -9.17
N ILE A 6 -8.66 9.19 -8.56
CA ILE A 6 -7.67 8.36 -9.23
C ILE A 6 -7.71 6.98 -8.58
N LEU A 7 -7.75 5.95 -9.40
CA LEU A 7 -7.68 4.57 -8.97
C LEU A 7 -6.41 3.92 -9.52
N MET A 8 -5.56 3.42 -8.66
CA MET A 8 -4.38 2.63 -9.04
C MET A 8 -4.66 1.16 -8.80
N VAL A 9 -4.42 0.32 -9.79
CA VAL A 9 -4.81 -1.10 -9.74
C VAL A 9 -3.78 -2.01 -10.37
N ASP A 10 -3.64 -3.20 -9.81
CA ASP A 10 -2.90 -4.30 -10.42
C ASP A 10 -3.69 -4.94 -11.58
N LEU A 11 -2.96 -5.58 -12.51
CA LEU A 11 -3.52 -6.21 -13.72
C LEU A 11 -4.69 -7.14 -13.45
N ASP A 12 -4.59 -7.95 -12.44
CA ASP A 12 -5.56 -8.99 -12.14
C ASP A 12 -6.85 -8.44 -11.46
N MET A 13 -6.81 -7.19 -11.00
CA MET A 13 -8.01 -6.50 -10.51
C MET A 13 -8.86 -5.91 -11.64
N ILE A 14 -8.35 -5.85 -12.88
CA ILE A 14 -9.08 -5.27 -14.01
C ILE A 14 -10.48 -5.85 -14.18
N PRO A 15 -10.70 -7.19 -14.18
CA PRO A 15 -12.05 -7.74 -14.34
C PRO A 15 -13.02 -7.36 -13.22
N VAL A 16 -12.49 -7.06 -12.03
CA VAL A 16 -13.30 -6.59 -10.89
C VAL A 16 -13.67 -5.12 -11.10
N ILE A 17 -12.69 -4.32 -11.49
CA ILE A 17 -12.91 -2.87 -11.69
C ILE A 17 -13.86 -2.60 -12.85
N GLU A 18 -13.79 -3.36 -13.95
CA GLU A 18 -14.74 -3.24 -15.06
C GLU A 18 -16.21 -3.36 -14.62
N LYS A 19 -16.47 -4.22 -13.63
CA LYS A 19 -17.81 -4.41 -13.09
C LYS A 19 -18.25 -3.29 -12.13
N LEU A 20 -17.28 -2.67 -11.45
CA LEU A 20 -17.56 -1.73 -10.37
C LEU A 20 -17.47 -0.27 -10.80
N ILE A 21 -16.70 0.05 -11.83
CA ILE A 21 -16.36 1.43 -12.20
C ILE A 21 -17.61 2.29 -12.49
N GLY A 22 -18.66 1.68 -13.04
CA GLY A 22 -19.92 2.36 -13.29
C GLY A 22 -20.62 2.89 -12.03
N SER A 23 -20.32 2.31 -10.86
CA SER A 23 -20.83 2.76 -9.56
C SER A 23 -19.93 3.82 -8.91
N CYS A 24 -18.84 4.17 -9.54
CA CYS A 24 -17.82 5.10 -9.01
C CYS A 24 -17.64 6.32 -9.93
N PRO A 25 -18.68 7.16 -10.12
CA PRO A 25 -18.66 8.22 -11.14
C PRO A 25 -17.63 9.34 -10.89
N LYS A 26 -17.04 9.40 -9.69
CA LYS A 26 -16.01 10.40 -9.33
C LYS A 26 -14.60 9.98 -9.74
N ILE A 27 -14.38 8.70 -10.07
CA ILE A 27 -13.08 8.23 -10.58
C ILE A 27 -12.91 8.75 -12.00
N ALA A 28 -12.00 9.69 -12.15
CA ALA A 28 -11.69 10.32 -13.43
C ALA A 28 -10.59 9.59 -14.20
N GLN A 29 -9.71 8.87 -13.49
CA GLN A 29 -8.52 8.24 -14.03
C GLN A 29 -8.25 6.88 -13.40
N VAL A 30 -7.90 5.90 -14.22
CA VAL A 30 -7.43 4.59 -13.78
C VAL A 30 -5.96 4.43 -14.20
N ILE A 31 -5.08 4.17 -13.25
CA ILE A 31 -3.67 3.89 -13.49
C ILE A 31 -3.43 2.41 -13.27
N ILE A 32 -3.00 1.71 -14.31
CA ILE A 32 -2.68 0.29 -14.24
C ILE A 32 -1.20 0.13 -13.87
N LEU A 33 -0.94 -0.58 -12.78
CA LEU A 33 0.41 -0.80 -12.23
C LEU A 33 1.16 -1.84 -13.06
N THR A 34 1.62 -1.43 -14.25
CA THR A 34 2.30 -2.29 -15.21
C THR A 34 3.15 -1.48 -16.18
N ASP A 35 3.92 -2.17 -17.03
CA ASP A 35 4.62 -1.59 -18.17
C ASP A 35 3.76 -1.62 -19.46
N ARG A 36 4.19 -0.87 -20.47
CA ARG A 36 3.45 -0.71 -21.74
C ARG A 36 3.18 -2.04 -22.46
N LYS A 37 4.12 -2.97 -22.42
CA LYS A 37 3.98 -4.25 -23.14
C LYS A 37 2.97 -5.20 -22.51
N ASN A 38 2.70 -5.01 -21.19
CA ASN A 38 1.77 -5.81 -20.41
C ASN A 38 0.41 -5.12 -20.20
N MET A 39 0.18 -3.94 -20.82
CA MET A 39 -1.12 -3.27 -20.76
C MET A 39 -2.22 -4.18 -21.29
N PRO A 40 -3.31 -4.39 -20.53
CA PRO A 40 -4.39 -5.29 -20.93
C PRO A 40 -5.30 -4.64 -21.97
N GLU A 41 -5.95 -5.47 -22.77
CA GLU A 41 -7.17 -5.07 -23.45
C GLU A 41 -8.31 -5.00 -22.44
N THR A 42 -8.99 -3.85 -22.34
CA THR A 42 -10.00 -3.60 -21.31
C THR A 42 -11.08 -2.64 -21.80
N ALA A 43 -12.28 -2.78 -21.26
CA ALA A 43 -13.39 -1.86 -21.47
C ALA A 43 -13.27 -0.57 -20.64
N LEU A 44 -12.32 -0.48 -19.72
CA LEU A 44 -12.08 0.71 -18.91
C LEU A 44 -11.67 1.90 -19.79
N LYS A 45 -12.19 3.07 -19.46
CA LYS A 45 -11.82 4.32 -20.12
C LYS A 45 -10.80 5.09 -19.29
N ASN A 46 -10.10 6.01 -19.94
CA ASN A 46 -9.12 6.89 -19.29
C ASN A 46 -8.06 6.10 -18.49
N ILE A 47 -7.54 5.03 -19.10
CA ILE A 47 -6.48 4.23 -18.50
C ILE A 47 -5.11 4.81 -18.82
N LEU A 48 -4.20 4.76 -17.84
CA LEU A 48 -2.80 5.12 -17.98
C LEU A 48 -1.91 3.95 -17.55
N CYS A 49 -0.75 3.86 -18.17
CA CYS A 49 0.29 2.92 -17.80
C CYS A 49 1.20 3.56 -16.75
N TYR A 50 1.42 2.87 -15.63
CA TYR A 50 2.21 3.40 -14.52
C TYR A 50 3.67 3.66 -14.92
N GLU A 51 4.32 2.70 -15.59
CA GLU A 51 5.72 2.85 -15.99
C GLU A 51 5.93 3.96 -17.04
N ASP A 52 4.95 4.19 -17.91
CA ASP A 52 5.03 5.33 -18.85
C ASP A 52 4.98 6.66 -18.09
N LEU A 53 4.05 6.78 -17.13
CA LEU A 53 3.96 7.99 -16.29
C LEU A 53 5.27 8.24 -15.56
N LEU A 54 5.92 7.20 -15.04
CA LEU A 54 7.22 7.35 -14.37
C LEU A 54 8.32 7.78 -15.34
N SER A 55 8.34 7.20 -16.54
CA SER A 55 9.37 7.49 -17.55
C SER A 55 9.34 8.93 -18.05
N GLU A 56 8.18 9.57 -17.97
CA GLU A 56 7.97 10.98 -18.36
C GLU A 56 8.39 11.97 -17.26
N GLN A 57 8.69 11.48 -16.03
CA GLN A 57 9.05 12.35 -14.92
C GLN A 57 10.55 12.58 -14.86
N SER A 58 10.92 13.80 -14.47
CA SER A 58 12.30 14.07 -14.05
C SER A 58 12.57 13.44 -12.69
N GLY A 59 13.80 13.02 -12.42
CA GLY A 59 14.20 12.55 -11.09
C GLY A 59 14.21 13.65 -10.01
N ASN A 60 13.94 14.90 -10.39
CA ASN A 60 13.90 16.05 -9.48
C ASN A 60 12.47 16.23 -8.99
N PHE A 61 12.26 16.07 -7.70
CA PHE A 61 10.98 16.31 -7.05
C PHE A 61 11.15 17.32 -5.91
N GLU A 62 10.36 18.37 -5.92
CA GLU A 62 10.30 19.34 -4.84
C GLU A 62 9.24 18.90 -3.82
N TRP A 63 9.69 18.56 -2.62
CA TRP A 63 8.81 18.13 -1.54
C TRP A 63 7.97 19.29 -1.03
N ILE A 64 6.66 19.08 -1.03
CA ILE A 64 5.71 20.09 -0.51
C ILE A 64 5.82 20.11 1.02
N SER A 65 6.00 21.30 1.59
CA SER A 65 5.87 21.53 3.02
C SER A 65 4.43 21.87 3.36
N GLY A 66 3.83 21.15 4.31
CA GLY A 66 2.44 21.33 4.72
C GLY A 66 2.25 21.20 6.22
N ASP A 67 1.00 21.36 6.69
CA ASP A 67 0.66 21.12 8.10
C ASP A 67 0.65 19.60 8.36
N GLU A 68 1.46 19.16 9.31
CA GLU A 68 1.55 17.74 9.69
C GLU A 68 0.23 17.15 10.20
N ARG A 69 -0.76 17.99 10.52
CA ARG A 69 -2.11 17.59 10.94
C ARG A 69 -3.05 17.33 9.76
N GLU A 70 -2.64 17.65 8.55
CA GLU A 70 -3.43 17.32 7.38
C GLU A 70 -3.53 15.82 7.17
N ALA A 71 -4.66 15.39 6.58
CA ALA A 71 -4.91 14.00 6.25
C ALA A 71 -3.96 13.54 5.14
N CYS A 72 -3.33 12.38 5.34
CA CYS A 72 -2.46 11.76 4.34
C CYS A 72 -2.92 10.37 3.91
N GLY A 73 -3.92 9.81 4.56
CA GLY A 73 -4.44 8.50 4.20
C GLY A 73 -5.73 8.15 4.93
N ILE A 74 -6.45 7.20 4.34
CA ILE A 74 -7.68 6.65 4.90
C ILE A 74 -7.64 5.13 4.80
N CYS A 75 -7.94 4.45 5.91
CA CYS A 75 -8.19 3.01 5.91
C CYS A 75 -9.64 2.73 6.32
N TYR A 76 -10.30 1.84 5.57
CA TYR A 76 -11.65 1.45 5.89
C TYR A 76 -11.70 0.24 6.82
N THR A 77 -12.57 0.30 7.81
CA THR A 77 -12.92 -0.85 8.66
C THR A 77 -14.29 -1.38 8.25
N SER A 78 -14.52 -2.68 8.44
CA SER A 78 -15.81 -3.32 8.13
C SER A 78 -16.98 -2.77 8.95
N GLY A 79 -16.69 -2.08 10.05
CA GLY A 79 -17.70 -1.55 10.96
C GLY A 79 -18.53 -2.66 11.63
N THR A 80 -18.70 -2.58 12.93
CA THR A 80 -19.58 -3.51 13.69
C THR A 80 -21.06 -3.22 13.51
N THR A 81 -21.42 -2.08 12.89
CA THR A 81 -22.79 -1.56 12.80
C THR A 81 -23.32 -1.43 11.38
N GLY A 82 -22.72 -2.10 10.38
CA GLY A 82 -23.21 -2.18 9.01
C GLY A 82 -22.29 -1.51 7.98
N ASN A 83 -22.33 -0.19 7.82
CA ASN A 83 -21.52 0.46 6.77
C ASN A 83 -20.04 0.58 7.13
N PRO A 84 -19.12 0.40 6.16
CA PRO A 84 -17.71 0.64 6.37
C PRO A 84 -17.41 2.05 6.87
N LYS A 85 -16.46 2.16 7.79
CA LYS A 85 -16.02 3.45 8.36
C LYS A 85 -14.62 3.77 7.87
N GLY A 86 -14.42 4.96 7.31
CA GLY A 86 -13.11 5.46 6.95
C GLY A 86 -12.41 6.07 8.17
N VAL A 87 -11.24 5.54 8.50
CA VAL A 87 -10.36 6.08 9.54
C VAL A 87 -9.28 6.91 8.86
N THR A 88 -9.26 8.21 9.16
CA THR A 88 -8.31 9.15 8.57
C THR A 88 -7.04 9.22 9.42
N TYR A 89 -5.90 9.10 8.75
CA TYR A 89 -4.58 9.28 9.34
C TYR A 89 -3.98 10.60 8.88
N THR A 90 -3.32 11.30 9.81
CA THR A 90 -2.56 12.52 9.50
C THR A 90 -1.08 12.18 9.29
N HIS A 91 -0.32 13.08 8.65
CA HIS A 91 1.14 12.94 8.56
C HIS A 91 1.75 12.76 9.94
N ARG A 92 1.35 13.59 10.92
CA ARG A 92 1.81 13.48 12.32
C ARG A 92 1.53 12.10 12.90
N SER A 93 0.31 11.57 12.76
CA SER A 93 -0.05 10.28 13.37
C SER A 93 0.77 9.13 12.81
N ASN A 94 1.03 9.14 11.48
CA ASN A 94 1.84 8.12 10.84
C ASN A 94 3.31 8.19 11.29
N VAL A 95 3.90 9.38 11.38
CA VAL A 95 5.29 9.54 11.83
C VAL A 95 5.45 9.13 13.28
N LEU A 96 4.55 9.59 14.19
CA LEU A 96 4.62 9.22 15.60
C LEU A 96 4.43 7.72 15.81
N HIS A 97 3.50 7.10 15.09
CA HIS A 97 3.31 5.66 15.15
C HIS A 97 4.54 4.91 14.63
N ALA A 98 5.10 5.32 13.48
CA ALA A 98 6.31 4.71 12.93
C ALA A 98 7.48 4.79 13.91
N LEU A 99 7.70 5.96 14.54
CA LEU A 99 8.71 6.13 15.59
C LEU A 99 8.45 5.22 16.81
N THR A 100 7.19 5.05 17.19
CA THR A 100 6.83 4.16 18.31
C THR A 100 7.14 2.72 17.98
N VAL A 101 6.78 2.27 16.77
CA VAL A 101 6.96 0.88 16.31
C VAL A 101 8.44 0.49 16.22
N THR A 102 9.34 1.43 15.96
CA THR A 102 10.79 1.17 15.92
C THR A 102 11.43 0.98 17.30
N ASN A 103 10.72 1.32 18.38
CA ASN A 103 11.27 1.17 19.73
C ASN A 103 11.56 -0.30 20.10
N PRO A 104 12.56 -0.54 21.00
CA PRO A 104 12.91 -1.87 21.49
C PRO A 104 11.76 -2.66 22.11
N ASP A 105 10.82 -1.99 22.76
CA ASP A 105 9.65 -2.63 23.41
C ASP A 105 8.50 -2.94 22.41
N MET A 106 8.70 -2.61 21.14
CA MET A 106 7.73 -2.87 20.05
C MET A 106 8.33 -3.85 19.05
N LEU A 107 8.58 -3.43 17.79
CA LEU A 107 9.20 -4.29 16.80
C LEU A 107 10.74 -4.23 16.79
N ASN A 108 11.33 -3.28 17.49
CA ASN A 108 12.78 -3.11 17.59
C ASN A 108 13.48 -3.06 16.22
N LEU A 109 12.90 -2.32 15.28
CA LEU A 109 13.38 -2.25 13.89
C LEU A 109 14.71 -1.48 13.80
N SER A 110 15.63 -2.04 13.03
CA SER A 110 16.92 -1.44 12.70
C SER A 110 17.25 -1.62 11.23
N SER A 111 18.28 -0.93 10.74
CA SER A 111 18.77 -1.08 9.36
C SER A 111 19.31 -2.48 9.02
N ASN A 112 19.50 -3.33 10.02
CA ASN A 112 19.94 -4.72 9.83
C ASN A 112 18.76 -5.67 9.59
N ASP A 113 17.53 -5.19 9.74
CA ASP A 113 16.35 -6.03 9.67
C ASP A 113 15.81 -6.16 8.25
N LYS A 114 15.27 -7.34 7.97
CA LYS A 114 14.43 -7.64 6.81
C LYS A 114 13.04 -8.00 7.30
N VAL A 115 12.09 -7.13 7.03
CA VAL A 115 10.71 -7.26 7.51
C VAL A 115 9.82 -7.83 6.41
N MET A 116 9.12 -8.93 6.70
CA MET A 116 8.14 -9.51 5.80
C MET A 116 6.72 -9.37 6.40
N PRO A 117 5.94 -8.36 5.97
CA PRO A 117 4.56 -8.23 6.40
C PRO A 117 3.67 -9.22 5.64
N VAL A 118 3.18 -10.24 6.32
CA VAL A 118 2.13 -11.14 5.82
C VAL A 118 0.74 -10.52 6.08
N VAL A 119 0.67 -9.55 7.02
CA VAL A 119 -0.53 -8.76 7.26
C VAL A 119 -0.88 -7.88 6.05
N PRO A 120 -2.18 -7.73 5.70
CA PRO A 120 -2.58 -6.93 4.55
C PRO A 120 -2.22 -5.46 4.71
N LEU A 121 -1.56 -4.87 3.71
CA LEU A 121 -1.19 -3.45 3.74
C LEU A 121 -2.39 -2.49 3.70
N PHE A 122 -3.55 -2.96 3.21
CA PHE A 122 -4.79 -2.18 3.21
C PHE A 122 -5.50 -2.12 4.58
N HIS A 123 -5.09 -2.96 5.55
CA HIS A 123 -5.63 -2.96 6.90
C HIS A 123 -4.66 -2.27 7.87
N ALA A 124 -5.08 -1.12 8.42
CA ALA A 124 -4.26 -0.29 9.30
C ALA A 124 -2.84 -0.04 8.76
N ASN A 125 -2.71 0.14 7.44
CA ASN A 125 -1.44 0.33 6.71
C ASN A 125 -0.41 -0.79 6.99
N GLY A 126 -0.86 -2.04 7.13
CA GLY A 126 0.00 -3.17 7.48
C GLY A 126 0.74 -2.96 8.80
N TRP A 127 0.02 -2.46 9.81
CA TRP A 127 0.59 -2.09 11.11
C TRP A 127 1.72 -1.06 11.00
N SER A 128 1.60 -0.12 10.05
CA SER A 128 2.56 0.95 9.79
C SER A 128 3.92 0.52 9.25
N VAL A 129 4.10 -0.74 8.86
CA VAL A 129 5.39 -1.25 8.39
C VAL A 129 5.87 -0.52 7.14
N GLY A 130 4.95 -0.09 6.25
CA GLY A 130 5.29 0.73 5.10
C GLY A 130 5.94 2.08 5.43
N TYR A 131 5.79 2.56 6.67
CA TYR A 131 6.41 3.80 7.17
C TYR A 131 7.56 3.52 8.11
N SER A 132 7.43 2.54 9.01
CA SER A 132 8.45 2.27 10.03
C SER A 132 9.69 1.59 9.47
N ALA A 133 9.56 0.74 8.45
CA ALA A 133 10.71 0.10 7.83
C ALA A 133 11.61 1.11 7.09
N PRO A 134 11.09 2.01 6.22
CA PRO A 134 11.92 3.07 5.63
C PRO A 134 12.53 4.00 6.68
N LEU A 135 11.78 4.33 7.75
CA LEU A 135 12.26 5.19 8.82
C LEU A 135 13.47 4.59 9.56
N SER A 136 13.46 3.28 9.80
CA SER A 136 14.56 2.57 10.46
C SER A 136 15.69 2.16 9.51
N GLY A 137 15.47 2.27 8.20
CA GLY A 137 16.37 1.75 7.18
C GLY A 137 16.28 0.23 6.98
N SER A 138 15.24 -0.42 7.51
CA SER A 138 15.00 -1.86 7.31
C SER A 138 14.61 -2.15 5.87
N SER A 139 14.96 -3.34 5.39
CA SER A 139 14.48 -3.86 4.11
C SER A 139 13.06 -4.42 4.24
N LEU A 140 12.24 -4.27 3.20
CA LEU A 140 10.92 -4.89 3.09
C LEU A 140 10.97 -6.04 2.09
N ILE A 141 10.42 -7.18 2.47
CA ILE A 141 10.12 -8.30 1.58
C ILE A 141 8.59 -8.38 1.48
N LEU A 142 8.05 -8.01 0.34
CA LEU A 142 6.61 -7.98 0.11
C LEU A 142 6.17 -9.30 -0.53
N PRO A 143 5.34 -10.10 0.15
CA PRO A 143 4.94 -11.43 -0.34
C PRO A 143 4.16 -11.41 -1.65
N GLY A 144 3.54 -10.25 -2.00
CA GLY A 144 2.67 -10.18 -3.16
C GLY A 144 1.43 -11.07 -2.97
N ARG A 145 1.08 -11.83 -4.00
CA ARG A 145 -0.12 -12.69 -4.03
C ARG A 145 0.13 -14.13 -3.71
N GLU A 146 1.33 -14.59 -4.02
CA GLU A 146 1.77 -15.96 -3.77
C GLU A 146 2.01 -16.18 -2.28
N MET A 147 0.92 -16.41 -1.55
CA MET A 147 0.92 -16.63 -0.09
C MET A 147 0.78 -18.11 0.25
N THR A 148 1.22 -19.00 -0.63
CA THR A 148 1.29 -20.44 -0.34
C THR A 148 2.34 -20.69 0.74
N PRO A 149 2.21 -21.75 1.56
CA PRO A 149 3.21 -22.08 2.57
C PRO A 149 4.62 -22.23 2.00
N GLN A 150 4.73 -22.78 0.79
CA GLN A 150 6.01 -22.96 0.10
C GLN A 150 6.63 -21.60 -0.29
N ALA A 151 5.83 -20.69 -0.90
CA ALA A 151 6.30 -19.37 -1.29
C ALA A 151 6.74 -18.54 -0.07
N LEU A 152 5.96 -18.59 1.01
CA LEU A 152 6.33 -17.91 2.26
C LEU A 152 7.61 -18.48 2.86
N TYR A 153 7.78 -19.81 2.86
CA TYR A 153 9.01 -20.45 3.32
C TYR A 153 10.23 -20.00 2.52
N GLU A 154 10.14 -19.99 1.21
CA GLU A 154 11.23 -19.52 0.32
C GLU A 154 11.60 -18.06 0.58
N MET A 155 10.60 -17.21 0.84
CA MET A 155 10.86 -15.82 1.23
C MET A 155 11.53 -15.70 2.59
N LEU A 156 11.12 -16.51 3.59
CA LEU A 156 11.76 -16.55 4.91
C LEU A 156 13.24 -16.94 4.80
N GLU A 157 13.58 -17.88 3.90
CA GLU A 157 14.97 -18.32 3.66
C GLU A 157 15.87 -17.20 3.08
N THR A 158 15.29 -16.10 2.57
CA THR A 158 16.09 -14.95 2.10
C THR A 158 16.71 -14.14 3.24
N GLY A 159 16.55 -14.59 4.48
CA GLY A 159 17.11 -13.94 5.67
C GLY A 159 16.15 -12.92 6.30
N VAL A 160 14.85 -13.17 6.23
CA VAL A 160 13.84 -12.42 7.00
C VAL A 160 14.15 -12.53 8.49
N THR A 161 14.20 -11.37 9.17
CA THR A 161 14.45 -11.29 10.62
C THR A 161 13.17 -11.08 11.41
N ILE A 162 12.19 -10.41 10.79
CA ILE A 162 10.90 -10.08 11.41
C ILE A 162 9.77 -10.39 10.43
N THR A 163 8.75 -11.11 10.89
CA THR A 163 7.52 -11.30 10.15
C THR A 163 6.32 -10.87 10.97
N LEU A 164 5.31 -10.31 10.31
CA LEU A 164 4.07 -9.85 10.88
C LEU A 164 2.92 -10.63 10.28
N ALA A 165 2.25 -11.42 11.10
CA ALA A 165 1.13 -12.25 10.69
C ALA A 165 0.06 -12.29 11.79
N VAL A 166 -1.14 -12.69 11.42
CA VAL A 166 -2.22 -13.02 12.36
C VAL A 166 -2.43 -14.53 12.37
N PRO A 167 -2.74 -15.15 13.52
CA PRO A 167 -3.13 -16.55 13.58
C PRO A 167 -4.43 -16.75 12.77
N THR A 168 -4.42 -17.68 11.82
CA THR A 168 -5.61 -18.06 11.02
C THR A 168 -5.81 -19.57 11.07
#